data_49ab558e519f2eefbb07edc90bd153ff
#
_entry.id   49ab558e519f2eefbb07edc90bd153ff
#
_cell.length_a   1.000
_cell.length_b   1.000
_cell.length_c   1.000
_cell.angle_alpha   90.00
_cell.angle_beta   90.00
_cell.angle_gamma   90.00
#
_symmetry.space_group_name_H-M   'P 1'
#
loop_
_entity.id
_entity.type
_entity.pdbx_description
1 polymer ?
#
loop_
_entity_poly.entity_id
_entity_poly.type
_entity_poly.pdbx_seq_one_letter_code
_entity_poly.pdbx_strand_id
1 'polypeptide(L)'
;MVLKREDCWYKSTCTYELCANCIRYFEMKYLMEHSGLSKKRQQPISLKATQDKDAFKLLNDIRLDIVNFVNNGESLYIYSEYTGNGKTSWAIKLLLRFFDQIWAGNGFRQRGYFIHVPVFLNQAKNFEDNKARQQMLKMLSEIDLVVWDDIASTKLSDYDIQQLLTVIDQRISDGLANIYTGNLTSHNAMINSLGNRLASRIWNTSTLVEFKGKDRRAEW
;
A
#
# COMPACT_ATOMS: atom_id res chain seq x y z
N MET A 1 26.09 -25.20 6.76
CA MET A 1 25.51 -25.10 8.11
C MET A 1 24.83 -23.72 8.22
N VAL A 2 23.51 -23.68 8.35
CA VAL A 2 22.77 -22.42 8.52
C VAL A 2 22.73 -22.14 10.01
N LEU A 3 23.31 -21.01 10.43
CA LEU A 3 23.26 -20.60 11.83
C LEU A 3 21.84 -20.11 12.18
N LYS A 4 21.30 -20.57 13.30
CA LYS A 4 20.04 -20.09 13.85
C LYS A 4 20.18 -18.60 14.17
N ARG A 5 19.29 -17.79 13.57
CA ARG A 5 19.27 -16.33 13.80
C ARG A 5 18.30 -15.99 14.92
N GLU A 6 18.69 -15.13 15.83
CA GLU A 6 17.87 -14.70 16.97
C GLU A 6 16.57 -13.99 16.52
N ASP A 7 16.62 -13.26 15.41
CA ASP A 7 15.49 -12.54 14.82
C ASP A 7 14.62 -13.40 13.89
N CYS A 8 14.96 -14.69 13.69
CA CYS A 8 14.21 -15.58 12.80
C CYS A 8 12.87 -16.01 13.43
N TRP A 9 11.80 -15.88 12.68
CA TRP A 9 10.44 -16.27 13.11
C TRP A 9 10.29 -17.75 13.45
N TYR A 10 11.11 -18.58 12.85
CA TYR A 10 11.07 -20.05 12.99
C TYR A 10 12.15 -20.58 13.94
N LYS A 11 12.81 -19.71 14.71
CA LYS A 11 13.96 -20.13 15.56
C LYS A 11 13.61 -21.24 16.56
N SER A 12 12.35 -21.29 17.04
CA SER A 12 11.88 -22.31 17.99
C SER A 12 11.77 -23.70 17.38
N THR A 13 11.53 -23.80 16.07
CA THR A 13 11.36 -25.06 15.33
C THR A 13 12.51 -25.32 14.36
N CYS A 14 13.59 -24.53 14.43
CA CYS A 14 14.70 -24.62 13.51
C CYS A 14 15.55 -25.86 13.76
N THR A 15 15.77 -26.66 12.70
CA THR A 15 16.66 -27.84 12.71
C THR A 15 18.10 -27.54 12.32
N TYR A 16 18.44 -26.26 12.10
CA TYR A 16 19.75 -25.78 11.64
C TYR A 16 20.12 -26.21 10.20
N GLU A 17 19.14 -26.72 9.45
CA GLU A 17 19.27 -27.03 8.03
C GLU A 17 18.51 -26.00 7.20
N LEU A 18 19.01 -25.74 5.97
CA LEU A 18 18.31 -24.84 5.05
C LEU A 18 17.03 -25.53 4.57
N CYS A 19 15.90 -24.90 4.84
CA CYS A 19 14.58 -25.41 4.46
C CYS A 19 13.67 -24.28 3.93
N ALA A 20 12.46 -24.64 3.50
CA ALA A 20 11.47 -23.69 2.98
C ALA A 20 11.18 -22.52 3.97
N ASN A 21 11.23 -22.78 5.28
CA ASN A 21 11.06 -21.75 6.29
C ASN A 21 12.17 -20.70 6.27
N CYS A 22 13.41 -21.10 6.02
CA CYS A 22 14.53 -20.19 5.86
C CYS A 22 14.34 -19.31 4.62
N ILE A 23 13.97 -19.92 3.49
CA ILE A 23 13.72 -19.20 2.24
C ILE A 23 12.59 -18.19 2.46
N ARG A 24 11.46 -18.62 3.02
CA ARG A 24 10.34 -17.74 3.33
C ARG A 24 10.73 -16.59 4.25
N TYR A 25 11.50 -16.86 5.29
CA TYR A 25 11.95 -15.82 6.20
C TYR A 25 12.77 -14.75 5.46
N PHE A 26 13.73 -15.14 4.64
CA PHE A 26 14.60 -14.20 3.92
C PHE A 26 13.84 -13.40 2.87
N GLU A 27 13.03 -14.08 2.06
CA GLU A 27 12.22 -13.42 1.01
C GLU A 27 11.19 -12.46 1.60
N MET A 28 10.45 -12.88 2.62
CA MET A 28 9.48 -12.03 3.32
C MET A 28 10.16 -10.86 4.04
N LYS A 29 11.31 -11.10 4.69
CA LYS A 29 12.08 -10.04 5.32
C LYS A 29 12.53 -8.99 4.31
N TYR A 30 13.03 -9.42 3.16
CA TYR A 30 13.41 -8.52 2.08
C TYR A 30 12.23 -7.68 1.59
N LEU A 31 11.10 -8.31 1.29
CA LEU A 31 9.88 -7.61 0.86
C LEU A 31 9.41 -6.57 1.88
N MET A 32 9.43 -6.91 3.17
CA MET A 32 9.03 -6.01 4.24
C MET A 32 10.01 -4.84 4.44
N GLU A 33 11.31 -5.09 4.41
CA GLU A 33 12.35 -4.07 4.59
C GLU A 33 12.35 -3.05 3.44
N HIS A 34 11.96 -3.49 2.23
CA HIS A 34 11.89 -2.63 1.04
C HIS A 34 10.45 -2.14 0.73
N SER A 35 9.52 -2.30 1.66
CA SER A 35 8.11 -1.95 1.47
C SER A 35 7.73 -0.50 1.78
N GLY A 36 8.64 0.31 2.31
CA GLY A 36 8.31 1.64 2.85
C GLY A 36 7.54 1.62 4.19
N LEU A 37 7.23 0.43 4.73
CA LEU A 37 6.56 0.29 6.02
C LEU A 37 7.55 0.36 7.18
N SER A 38 7.24 1.14 8.21
CA SER A 38 7.98 1.07 9.47
C SER A 38 7.84 -0.32 10.12
N LYS A 39 8.82 -0.75 10.92
CA LYS A 39 8.82 -2.04 11.64
C LYS A 39 7.51 -2.30 12.40
N LYS A 40 6.93 -1.27 13.03
CA LYS A 40 5.65 -1.36 13.74
C LYS A 40 4.49 -1.71 12.79
N ARG A 41 4.47 -1.16 11.58
CA ARG A 41 3.43 -1.38 10.57
C ARG A 41 3.58 -2.71 9.81
N GLN A 42 4.70 -3.40 9.96
CA GLN A 42 4.95 -4.73 9.41
C GLN A 42 4.33 -5.86 10.25
N GLN A 43 3.79 -5.54 11.43
CA GLN A 43 3.16 -6.53 12.30
C GLN A 43 1.77 -6.93 11.80
N PRO A 44 1.31 -8.16 12.09
CA PRO A 44 -0.03 -8.60 11.75
C PRO A 44 -1.10 -7.65 12.29
N ILE A 45 -2.07 -7.29 11.44
CA ILE A 45 -3.14 -6.36 11.78
C ILE A 45 -4.44 -7.14 11.98
N SER A 46 -4.99 -7.10 13.20
CA SER A 46 -6.33 -7.58 13.50
C SER A 46 -7.34 -6.46 13.31
N LEU A 47 -8.35 -6.69 12.47
CA LEU A 47 -9.40 -5.72 12.18
C LEU A 47 -10.75 -6.37 12.43
N LYS A 48 -11.61 -5.70 13.20
CA LYS A 48 -12.97 -6.16 13.52
C LYS A 48 -14.00 -5.38 12.70
N ALA A 49 -14.90 -6.09 12.03
CA ALA A 49 -16.04 -5.50 11.33
C ALA A 49 -17.15 -5.21 12.33
N THR A 50 -17.26 -3.97 12.81
CA THR A 50 -18.35 -3.56 13.72
C THR A 50 -19.46 -2.85 12.96
N GLN A 51 -19.14 -1.84 12.18
CA GLN A 51 -20.10 -0.98 11.48
C GLN A 51 -20.04 -1.11 9.95
N ASP A 52 -18.89 -1.51 9.39
CA ASP A 52 -18.62 -1.53 7.96
C ASP A 52 -18.56 -2.98 7.42
N LYS A 53 -19.56 -3.81 7.73
CA LYS A 53 -19.54 -5.25 7.41
C LYS A 53 -19.39 -5.53 5.92
N ASP A 54 -20.11 -4.79 5.06
CA ASP A 54 -20.07 -5.00 3.61
C ASP A 54 -18.72 -4.56 3.03
N ALA A 55 -18.19 -3.41 3.46
CA ALA A 55 -16.86 -2.95 3.10
C ALA A 55 -15.78 -3.95 3.53
N PHE A 56 -15.87 -4.50 4.75
CA PHE A 56 -14.95 -5.53 5.25
C PHE A 56 -15.07 -6.83 4.47
N LYS A 57 -16.27 -7.24 4.07
CA LYS A 57 -16.48 -8.42 3.22
C LYS A 57 -15.78 -8.23 1.87
N LEU A 58 -16.05 -7.13 1.18
CA LEU A 58 -15.42 -6.82 -0.11
C LEU A 58 -13.88 -6.78 -0.01
N LEU A 59 -13.34 -6.09 1.01
CA LEU A 59 -11.89 -6.04 1.24
C LEU A 59 -11.30 -7.41 1.59
N ASN A 60 -12.06 -8.27 2.27
CA ASN A 60 -11.62 -9.64 2.55
C ASN A 60 -11.64 -10.51 1.29
N ASP A 61 -12.61 -10.31 0.40
CA ASP A 61 -12.66 -11.02 -0.89
C ASP A 61 -11.45 -10.62 -1.75
N ILE A 62 -11.14 -9.32 -1.87
CA ILE A 62 -9.90 -8.84 -2.52
C ILE A 62 -8.66 -9.44 -1.83
N ARG A 63 -8.62 -9.51 -0.51
CA ARG A 63 -7.50 -10.09 0.25
C ARG A 63 -7.28 -11.58 -0.08
N LEU A 64 -8.34 -12.33 -0.28
CA LEU A 64 -8.25 -13.76 -0.61
C LEU A 64 -7.74 -13.95 -2.04
N ASP A 65 -8.05 -13.03 -2.95
CA ASP A 65 -7.66 -13.07 -4.36
C ASP A 65 -6.64 -11.97 -4.74
N ILE A 66 -5.81 -11.56 -3.79
CA ILE A 66 -4.90 -10.40 -3.93
C ILE A 66 -3.90 -10.54 -5.08
N VAL A 67 -3.49 -11.75 -5.42
CA VAL A 67 -2.54 -11.99 -6.53
C VAL A 67 -3.19 -11.68 -7.86
N ASN A 68 -4.44 -12.10 -8.09
CA ASN A 68 -5.17 -11.78 -9.31
C ASN A 68 -5.51 -10.28 -9.37
N PHE A 69 -5.92 -9.66 -8.26
CA PHE A 69 -6.10 -8.21 -8.16
C PHE A 69 -4.84 -7.46 -8.65
N VAL A 70 -3.66 -7.87 -8.19
CA VAL A 70 -2.39 -7.25 -8.60
C VAL A 70 -2.03 -7.56 -10.05
N ASN A 71 -2.16 -8.82 -10.48
CA ASN A 71 -1.82 -9.23 -11.85
C ASN A 71 -2.73 -8.61 -12.91
N ASN A 72 -3.98 -8.31 -12.56
CA ASN A 72 -4.94 -7.64 -13.43
C ASN A 72 -4.75 -6.11 -13.46
N GLY A 73 -3.82 -5.56 -12.67
CA GLY A 73 -3.60 -4.10 -12.57
C GLY A 73 -4.79 -3.35 -11.97
N GLU A 74 -5.56 -4.01 -11.09
CA GLU A 74 -6.74 -3.41 -10.49
C GLU A 74 -6.39 -2.29 -9.52
N SER A 75 -7.30 -1.36 -9.36
CA SER A 75 -7.17 -0.25 -8.42
C SER A 75 -8.29 -0.24 -7.39
N LEU A 76 -7.97 0.18 -6.16
CA LEU A 76 -8.88 0.24 -5.02
C LEU A 76 -8.77 1.60 -4.33
N TYR A 77 -9.90 2.25 -4.05
CA TYR A 77 -9.93 3.46 -3.22
C TYR A 77 -10.76 3.21 -1.95
N ILE A 78 -10.09 3.18 -0.81
CA ILE A 78 -10.69 3.04 0.52
C ILE A 78 -10.83 4.43 1.13
N TYR A 79 -12.05 4.89 1.34
CA TYR A 79 -12.30 6.25 1.79
C TYR A 79 -13.31 6.33 2.93
N SER A 80 -13.32 7.47 3.60
CA SER A 80 -14.27 7.79 4.66
C SER A 80 -14.20 9.26 5.01
N GLU A 81 -15.30 9.84 5.40
CA GLU A 81 -15.35 11.16 6.02
C GLU A 81 -14.57 11.18 7.35
N TYR A 82 -14.56 10.04 8.08
CA TYR A 82 -13.94 9.92 9.39
C TYR A 82 -12.48 9.42 9.31
N THR A 83 -11.66 9.89 10.26
CA THR A 83 -10.31 9.37 10.50
C THR A 83 -10.34 8.18 11.46
N GLY A 84 -9.25 7.43 11.57
CA GLY A 84 -9.10 6.40 12.62
C GLY A 84 -9.95 5.14 12.48
N ASN A 85 -10.69 4.96 11.39
CA ASN A 85 -11.61 3.82 11.17
C ASN A 85 -10.99 2.62 10.45
N GLY A 86 -9.69 2.63 10.17
CA GLY A 86 -8.95 1.46 9.69
C GLY A 86 -8.63 1.42 8.19
N LYS A 87 -8.86 2.49 7.40
CA LYS A 87 -8.50 2.57 5.97
C LYS A 87 -7.05 2.17 5.70
N THR A 88 -6.11 2.89 6.31
CA THR A 88 -4.66 2.61 6.22
C THR A 88 -4.33 1.19 6.67
N SER A 89 -4.97 0.71 7.75
CA SER A 89 -4.75 -0.65 8.27
C SER A 89 -5.17 -1.72 7.27
N TRP A 90 -6.28 -1.53 6.56
CA TRP A 90 -6.70 -2.43 5.49
C TRP A 90 -5.76 -2.39 4.29
N ALA A 91 -5.34 -1.21 3.85
CA ALA A 91 -4.37 -1.08 2.76
C ALA A 91 -3.04 -1.81 3.07
N ILE A 92 -2.52 -1.64 4.29
CA ILE A 92 -1.34 -2.38 4.75
C ILE A 92 -1.60 -3.88 4.82
N LYS A 93 -2.76 -4.32 5.30
CA LYS A 93 -3.13 -5.74 5.38
C LYS A 93 -3.17 -6.40 4.00
N LEU A 94 -3.65 -5.69 2.98
CA LEU A 94 -3.65 -6.17 1.59
C LEU A 94 -2.21 -6.27 1.05
N LEU A 95 -1.37 -5.27 1.27
CA LEU A 95 0.04 -5.29 0.87
C LEU A 95 0.81 -6.45 1.52
N LEU A 96 0.66 -6.64 2.83
CA LEU A 96 1.30 -7.75 3.55
C LEU A 96 0.78 -9.12 3.09
N ARG A 97 -0.51 -9.19 2.76
CA ARG A 97 -1.07 -10.43 2.18
C ARG A 97 -0.53 -10.72 0.80
N PHE A 98 -0.34 -9.71 -0.04
CA PHE A 98 0.32 -9.86 -1.34
C PHE A 98 1.72 -10.45 -1.17
N PHE A 99 2.55 -9.90 -0.29
CA PHE A 99 3.88 -10.45 0.01
C PHE A 99 3.83 -11.91 0.46
N ASP A 100 2.89 -12.25 1.35
CA ASP A 100 2.72 -13.62 1.84
C ASP A 100 2.35 -14.62 0.73
N GLN A 101 1.75 -14.18 -0.36
CA GLN A 101 1.40 -15.04 -1.49
C GLN A 101 2.52 -15.19 -2.52
N ILE A 102 3.39 -14.17 -2.65
CA ILE A 102 4.37 -14.10 -3.75
C ILE A 102 5.82 -14.36 -3.32
N TRP A 103 6.08 -14.60 -2.03
CA TRP A 103 7.46 -14.75 -1.54
C TRP A 103 8.21 -15.90 -2.21
N ALA A 104 7.53 -16.98 -2.57
CA ALA A 104 8.14 -18.13 -3.22
C ALA A 104 8.59 -17.78 -4.63
N GLY A 105 9.89 -17.90 -4.88
CA GLY A 105 10.48 -17.58 -6.18
C GLY A 105 10.59 -16.09 -6.50
N ASN A 106 10.40 -15.22 -5.51
CA ASN A 106 10.52 -13.76 -5.70
C ASN A 106 11.94 -13.30 -6.08
N GLY A 107 12.99 -14.01 -5.62
CA GLY A 107 14.39 -13.70 -5.97
C GLY A 107 14.85 -12.34 -5.45
N PHE A 108 14.42 -11.93 -4.26
CA PHE A 108 14.74 -10.63 -3.65
C PHE A 108 14.36 -9.43 -4.54
N ARG A 109 13.25 -9.52 -5.23
CA ARG A 109 12.71 -8.40 -6.01
C ARG A 109 11.76 -7.59 -5.17
N GLN A 110 11.81 -6.27 -5.28
CA GLN A 110 10.82 -5.38 -4.69
C GLN A 110 9.53 -5.44 -5.51
N ARG A 111 8.42 -5.84 -4.87
CA ARG A 111 7.15 -6.11 -5.55
C ARG A 111 6.01 -5.21 -5.08
N GLY A 112 6.17 -4.54 -3.94
CA GLY A 112 5.16 -3.65 -3.40
C GLY A 112 5.77 -2.53 -2.56
N TYR A 113 5.08 -1.38 -2.49
CA TYR A 113 5.53 -0.24 -1.73
C TYR A 113 4.38 0.53 -1.09
N PHE A 114 4.60 1.01 0.13
CA PHE A 114 3.68 1.86 0.88
C PHE A 114 4.21 3.29 0.93
N ILE A 115 3.41 4.24 0.50
CA ILE A 115 3.72 5.66 0.54
C ILE A 115 2.69 6.37 1.40
N HIS A 116 3.14 7.09 2.42
CA HIS A 116 2.32 8.12 3.04
C HIS A 116 2.50 9.41 2.24
N VAL A 117 1.51 9.74 1.40
CA VAL A 117 1.62 10.78 0.36
C VAL A 117 2.08 12.14 0.92
N PRO A 118 1.55 12.67 2.04
CA PRO A 118 2.02 13.94 2.59
C PRO A 118 3.50 13.96 2.94
N VAL A 119 4.01 12.87 3.53
CA VAL A 119 5.44 12.74 3.91
C VAL A 119 6.31 12.63 2.66
N PHE A 120 5.89 11.83 1.69
CA PHE A 120 6.59 11.67 0.43
C PHE A 120 6.75 13.01 -0.32
N LEU A 121 5.68 13.78 -0.45
CA LEU A 121 5.72 15.08 -1.13
C LEU A 121 6.59 16.10 -0.40
N ASN A 122 6.58 16.10 0.93
CA ASN A 122 7.47 16.97 1.72
C ASN A 122 8.94 16.57 1.56
N GLN A 123 9.24 15.28 1.56
CA GLN A 123 10.60 14.79 1.31
C GLN A 123 11.04 15.10 -0.12
N ALA A 124 10.16 14.93 -1.10
CA ALA A 124 10.46 15.23 -2.50
C ALA A 124 10.83 16.71 -2.75
N LYS A 125 10.29 17.65 -1.95
CA LYS A 125 10.65 19.07 -2.00
C LYS A 125 12.06 19.34 -1.43
N ASN A 126 12.51 18.53 -0.51
CA ASN A 126 13.81 18.65 0.18
C ASN A 126 14.91 17.83 -0.48
N PHE A 127 14.62 17.04 -1.50
CA PHE A 127 15.66 16.38 -2.29
C PHE A 127 16.46 17.42 -3.07
N GLU A 128 17.60 17.80 -2.55
CA GLU A 128 18.62 18.59 -3.28
C GLU A 128 19.15 17.81 -4.49
N ASP A 129 19.03 16.49 -4.48
CA ASP A 129 19.46 15.58 -5.55
C ASP A 129 18.26 15.12 -6.42
N ASN A 130 18.13 15.75 -7.58
CA ASN A 130 17.16 15.34 -8.61
C ASN A 130 17.27 13.85 -8.99
N LYS A 131 18.44 13.22 -8.83
CA LYS A 131 18.69 11.83 -9.17
C LYS A 131 17.97 10.86 -8.22
N ALA A 132 18.05 11.09 -6.91
CA ALA A 132 17.36 10.25 -5.91
C ALA A 132 15.84 10.28 -6.10
N ARG A 133 15.31 11.46 -6.41
CA ARG A 133 13.89 11.65 -6.73
C ARG A 133 13.48 10.91 -8.00
N GLN A 134 14.23 11.03 -9.08
CA GLN A 134 13.96 10.33 -10.34
C GLN A 134 14.02 8.82 -10.15
N GLN A 135 14.98 8.30 -9.37
CA GLN A 135 15.08 6.89 -9.05
C GLN A 135 13.85 6.40 -8.30
N MET A 136 13.34 7.16 -7.32
CA MET A 136 12.14 6.80 -6.59
C MET A 136 10.90 6.81 -7.49
N LEU A 137 10.70 7.83 -8.31
CA LEU A 137 9.58 7.88 -9.25
C LEU A 137 9.63 6.73 -10.25
N LYS A 138 10.83 6.40 -10.76
CA LYS A 138 11.03 5.23 -11.62
C LYS A 138 10.68 3.92 -10.89
N MET A 139 11.19 3.72 -9.67
CA MET A 139 10.85 2.56 -8.86
C MET A 139 9.32 2.43 -8.70
N LEU A 140 8.64 3.52 -8.37
CA LEU A 140 7.19 3.53 -8.19
C LEU A 140 6.41 3.22 -9.48
N SER A 141 6.96 3.56 -10.66
CA SER A 141 6.33 3.22 -11.95
C SER A 141 6.54 1.76 -12.38
N GLU A 142 7.42 1.01 -11.72
CA GLU A 142 7.78 -0.38 -12.09
C GLU A 142 7.29 -1.45 -11.10
N ILE A 143 6.95 -1.06 -9.86
CA ILE A 143 6.53 -2.01 -8.80
C ILE A 143 5.09 -2.50 -9.04
N ASP A 144 4.81 -3.78 -8.81
CA ASP A 144 3.52 -4.41 -9.08
C ASP A 144 2.36 -3.76 -8.30
N LEU A 145 2.56 -3.47 -7.00
CA LEU A 145 1.53 -2.89 -6.13
C LEU A 145 2.06 -1.67 -5.37
N VAL A 146 1.40 -0.53 -5.49
CA VAL A 146 1.66 0.66 -4.65
C VAL A 146 0.44 1.02 -3.81
N VAL A 147 0.67 1.25 -2.53
CA VAL A 147 -0.31 1.82 -1.59
C VAL A 147 -0.02 3.31 -1.43
N TRP A 148 -0.98 4.14 -1.83
CA TRP A 148 -0.96 5.60 -1.73
C TRP A 148 -1.81 6.02 -0.52
N ASP A 149 -1.18 6.15 0.64
CA ASP A 149 -1.88 6.42 1.90
C ASP A 149 -2.09 7.93 2.10
N ASP A 150 -3.31 8.28 2.53
CA ASP A 150 -3.74 9.65 2.78
C ASP A 150 -3.60 10.59 1.55
N ILE A 151 -3.96 10.09 0.37
CA ILE A 151 -3.96 10.92 -0.84
C ILE A 151 -4.96 12.07 -0.68
N ALA A 152 -4.51 13.30 -0.80
CA ALA A 152 -5.31 14.52 -0.62
C ALA A 152 -5.74 14.83 0.84
N SER A 153 -5.06 14.33 1.84
CA SER A 153 -5.28 14.76 3.25
C SER A 153 -4.76 16.18 3.54
N THR A 154 -3.90 16.71 2.69
CA THR A 154 -3.36 18.07 2.75
C THR A 154 -3.57 18.77 1.41
N LYS A 155 -3.61 20.12 1.42
CA LYS A 155 -3.66 20.89 0.18
C LYS A 155 -2.36 20.68 -0.60
N LEU A 156 -2.50 20.15 -1.80
CA LEU A 156 -1.39 19.91 -2.71
C LEU A 156 -1.12 21.13 -3.59
N SER A 157 0.15 21.38 -3.92
CA SER A 157 0.50 22.35 -4.95
C SER A 157 0.26 21.74 -6.35
N ASP A 158 0.10 22.57 -7.37
CA ASP A 158 -0.03 22.10 -8.76
C ASP A 158 1.14 21.23 -9.17
N TYR A 159 2.33 21.53 -8.68
CA TYR A 159 3.52 20.73 -8.90
C TYR A 159 3.39 19.31 -8.27
N ASP A 160 2.91 19.21 -7.02
CA ASP A 160 2.69 17.93 -6.35
C ASP A 160 1.65 17.10 -7.11
N ILE A 161 0.56 17.74 -7.55
CA ILE A 161 -0.50 17.09 -8.36
C ILE A 161 0.07 16.54 -9.66
N GLN A 162 0.89 17.32 -10.38
CA GLN A 162 1.51 16.86 -11.63
C GLN A 162 2.46 15.69 -11.42
N GLN A 163 3.23 15.67 -10.32
CA GLN A 163 4.11 14.54 -10.00
C GLN A 163 3.31 13.25 -9.73
N LEU A 164 2.27 13.35 -8.92
CA LEU A 164 1.39 12.20 -8.64
C LEU A 164 0.70 11.72 -9.91
N LEU A 165 0.17 12.65 -10.71
CA LEU A 165 -0.49 12.34 -11.97
C LEU A 165 0.44 11.57 -12.92
N THR A 166 1.68 12.02 -13.09
CA THR A 166 2.64 11.38 -13.98
C THR A 166 2.87 9.92 -13.60
N VAL A 167 3.12 9.64 -12.32
CA VAL A 167 3.39 8.26 -11.87
C VAL A 167 2.12 7.40 -11.89
N ILE A 168 0.99 7.94 -11.40
CA ILE A 168 -0.27 7.18 -11.32
C ILE A 168 -0.80 6.88 -12.73
N ASP A 169 -0.74 7.84 -13.66
CA ASP A 169 -1.16 7.64 -15.05
C ASP A 169 -0.31 6.58 -15.76
N GLN A 170 1.01 6.63 -15.56
CA GLN A 170 1.93 5.61 -16.08
C GLN A 170 1.59 4.23 -15.54
N ARG A 171 1.40 4.09 -14.22
CA ARG A 171 1.06 2.81 -13.59
C ARG A 171 -0.25 2.22 -14.11
N ILE A 172 -1.29 3.06 -14.26
CA ILE A 172 -2.58 2.64 -14.82
C ILE A 172 -2.40 2.18 -16.28
N SER A 173 -1.62 2.94 -17.07
CA SER A 173 -1.35 2.60 -18.48
C SER A 173 -0.57 1.30 -18.62
N ASP A 174 0.32 0.99 -17.68
CA ASP A 174 1.14 -0.23 -17.66
C ASP A 174 0.41 -1.42 -16.98
N GLY A 175 -0.84 -1.24 -16.55
CA GLY A 175 -1.60 -2.29 -15.89
C GLY A 175 -1.04 -2.67 -14.51
N LEU A 176 -0.49 -1.70 -13.76
CA LEU A 176 0.05 -1.92 -12.40
C LEU A 176 -0.97 -1.54 -11.33
N ALA A 177 -1.09 -2.38 -10.30
CA ALA A 177 -2.09 -2.24 -9.26
C ALA A 177 -1.84 -1.08 -8.30
N ASN A 178 -2.93 -0.43 -7.86
CA ASN A 178 -2.89 0.69 -6.93
C ASN A 178 -3.94 0.54 -5.82
N ILE A 179 -3.56 0.84 -4.59
CA ILE A 179 -4.47 0.98 -3.47
C ILE A 179 -4.34 2.40 -2.93
N TYR A 180 -5.43 3.15 -2.95
CA TYR A 180 -5.49 4.50 -2.42
C TYR A 180 -6.26 4.52 -1.12
N THR A 181 -5.85 5.36 -0.15
CA THR A 181 -6.67 5.72 1.00
C THR A 181 -6.85 7.24 1.07
N GLY A 182 -8.01 7.68 1.55
CA GLY A 182 -8.26 9.12 1.65
C GLY A 182 -9.56 9.46 2.38
N ASN A 183 -9.82 10.77 2.51
CA ASN A 183 -11.00 11.28 3.19
C ASN A 183 -12.01 11.99 2.25
N LEU A 184 -11.77 11.91 0.93
CA LEU A 184 -12.66 12.50 -0.06
C LEU A 184 -13.76 11.51 -0.43
N THR A 185 -15.00 11.85 -0.11
CA THR A 185 -16.17 10.96 -0.21
C THR A 185 -16.96 11.12 -1.50
N SER A 186 -16.53 12.01 -2.39
CA SER A 186 -17.17 12.21 -3.69
C SER A 186 -16.17 12.57 -4.78
N HIS A 187 -16.52 12.27 -6.03
CA HIS A 187 -15.71 12.64 -7.19
C HIS A 187 -15.49 14.16 -7.26
N ASN A 188 -16.52 14.97 -6.98
CA ASN A 188 -16.40 16.42 -6.98
C ASN A 188 -15.43 16.93 -5.89
N ALA A 189 -15.47 16.36 -4.69
CA ALA A 189 -14.50 16.70 -3.64
C ALA A 189 -13.08 16.34 -4.08
N MET A 190 -12.90 15.22 -4.76
CA MET A 190 -11.60 14.80 -5.29
C MET A 190 -11.12 15.73 -6.40
N ILE A 191 -11.99 16.15 -7.33
CA ILE A 191 -11.68 17.14 -8.37
C ILE A 191 -11.20 18.47 -7.74
N ASN A 192 -11.90 18.96 -6.74
CA ASN A 192 -11.55 20.20 -6.05
C ASN A 192 -10.19 20.13 -5.32
N SER A 193 -9.78 18.95 -4.89
CA SER A 193 -8.54 18.74 -4.13
C SER A 193 -7.34 18.37 -5.01
N LEU A 194 -7.56 17.52 -6.04
CA LEU A 194 -6.49 16.91 -6.85
C LEU A 194 -6.50 17.37 -8.31
N GLY A 195 -7.46 18.18 -8.69
CA GLY A 195 -7.69 18.54 -10.10
C GLY A 195 -8.39 17.41 -10.87
N ASN A 196 -9.04 17.78 -11.97
CA ASN A 196 -9.91 16.88 -12.74
C ASN A 196 -9.19 15.63 -13.26
N ARG A 197 -7.96 15.76 -13.76
CA ARG A 197 -7.21 14.66 -14.38
C ARG A 197 -6.85 13.57 -13.37
N LEU A 198 -6.22 13.95 -12.25
CA LEU A 198 -5.81 12.99 -11.21
C LEU A 198 -7.04 12.38 -10.51
N ALA A 199 -8.06 13.20 -10.21
CA ALA A 199 -9.32 12.74 -9.64
C ALA A 199 -9.98 11.68 -10.53
N SER A 200 -10.07 11.92 -11.84
CA SER A 200 -10.63 10.97 -12.79
C SER A 200 -9.85 9.65 -12.85
N ARG A 201 -8.50 9.72 -12.80
CA ARG A 201 -7.64 8.53 -12.79
C ARG A 201 -7.87 7.67 -11.54
N ILE A 202 -8.04 8.29 -10.39
CA ILE A 202 -8.26 7.54 -9.14
C ILE A 202 -9.71 7.06 -9.04
N TRP A 203 -10.67 7.95 -9.19
CA TRP A 203 -12.08 7.64 -8.92
C TRP A 203 -12.69 6.67 -9.93
N ASN A 204 -12.44 6.87 -11.23
CA ASN A 204 -13.10 6.11 -12.29
C ASN A 204 -12.43 4.76 -12.58
N THR A 205 -11.18 4.56 -12.15
CA THR A 205 -10.46 3.29 -12.36
C THR A 205 -10.43 2.40 -11.13
N SER A 206 -10.92 2.87 -9.98
CA SER A 206 -10.85 2.13 -8.72
C SER A 206 -12.18 1.49 -8.33
N THR A 207 -12.11 0.33 -7.71
CA THR A 207 -13.19 -0.19 -6.86
C THR A 207 -13.30 0.71 -5.64
N LEU A 208 -14.48 1.32 -5.43
CA LEU A 208 -14.72 2.29 -4.36
C LEU A 208 -15.23 1.59 -3.10
N VAL A 209 -14.56 1.78 -1.97
CA VAL A 209 -14.94 1.19 -0.68
C VAL A 209 -15.06 2.27 0.38
N GLU A 210 -16.29 2.55 0.77
CA GLU A 210 -16.59 3.54 1.80
C GLU A 210 -16.62 2.92 3.20
N PHE A 211 -15.93 3.55 4.14
CA PHE A 211 -16.07 3.28 5.57
C PHE A 211 -16.93 4.37 6.23
N LYS A 212 -18.03 3.95 6.86
CA LYS A 212 -18.99 4.81 7.56
C LYS A 212 -18.74 4.86 9.08
N GLY A 213 -17.95 3.93 9.59
CA GLY A 213 -17.61 3.83 11.00
C GLY A 213 -16.78 5.02 11.48
N LYS A 214 -17.08 5.48 12.72
CA LYS A 214 -16.36 6.56 13.41
C LYS A 214 -14.95 6.13 13.83
N ASP A 215 -14.18 7.09 14.36
CA ASP A 215 -12.81 6.87 14.85
C ASP A 215 -12.79 5.80 15.96
N ARG A 216 -11.96 4.77 15.80
CA ARG A 216 -11.83 3.65 16.74
C ARG A 216 -10.57 3.73 17.59
N ARG A 217 -9.78 4.81 17.47
CA ARG A 217 -8.52 4.96 18.25
C ARG A 217 -8.77 5.13 19.74
N ALA A 218 -9.97 5.59 20.12
CA ALA A 218 -10.37 5.74 21.52
C ALA A 218 -10.92 4.46 22.17
N GLU A 219 -11.07 3.37 21.39
CA GLU A 219 -11.64 2.09 21.86
C GLU A 219 -10.55 1.04 22.20
N TRP A 220 -9.27 1.47 22.25
CA TRP A 220 -8.10 0.59 22.55
C TRP A 220 -7.43 0.99 23.85
#